data_02db15c9318f4ad1fad10ad591e08e36
#
_entry.id   02db15c9318f4ad1fad10ad591e08e36
#
_cell.length_a   1.000
_cell.length_b   1.000
_cell.length_c   1.000
_cell.angle_alpha   90.00
_cell.angle_beta   90.00
_cell.angle_gamma   90.00
#
_symmetry.space_group_name_H-M   'P 1'
#
loop_
_entity.id
_entity.type
_entity.pdbx_description
1 polymer ?
#
loop_
_entity_poly.entity_id
_entity_poly.type
_entity_poly.pdbx_seq_one_letter_code
_entity_poly.pdbx_strand_id
1 'polypeptide(L)'
;MAPTITPIDSDRDKKRRGEDYDHGSGRRPPNDKNDKRTGGGGEGDNWNNRPAGRRGPRERLGRYRLGMFFALAGDMMFFTALVSVFFVSQSSGHFDGASRYVNDWMPTTVPPILWLNTAVLLLSSVSMEIARRRMFEESHAMEEWLGIGRPTSGRAMPWLVATIFLGGLFLVGQTVAWRQLAAQRVFFASSQSSHFFYLITYTHAIHLFLGLGALVAALVGIYTLRQMEGRQILVDCSAWYWHCMGVFWVFLFALLAYFQ
;
A
#
# COMPACT_ATOMS: atom_id res chain seq x y z
N MET A 1 -33.34 5.85 -87.50
CA MET A 1 -34.02 5.32 -86.32
C MET A 1 -33.25 5.83 -85.11
N ALA A 2 -33.78 6.82 -84.41
CA ALA A 2 -33.19 7.36 -83.20
C ALA A 2 -33.65 6.51 -81.93
N PRO A 3 -32.77 6.25 -80.96
CA PRO A 3 -33.16 5.51 -79.80
C PRO A 3 -33.97 6.40 -78.85
N THR A 4 -35.10 5.90 -78.48
CA THR A 4 -36.02 6.51 -77.50
C THR A 4 -35.40 6.46 -76.13
N ILE A 5 -35.11 7.60 -75.53
CA ILE A 5 -34.63 7.73 -74.12
C ILE A 5 -35.87 7.67 -73.25
N THR A 6 -35.99 6.65 -72.44
CA THR A 6 -37.00 6.56 -71.37
C THR A 6 -36.61 7.48 -70.18
N PRO A 7 -37.53 8.28 -69.63
CA PRO A 7 -37.21 9.15 -68.50
C PRO A 7 -36.88 8.30 -67.29
N ILE A 8 -35.77 8.59 -66.62
CA ILE A 8 -35.36 8.03 -65.38
C ILE A 8 -36.40 8.48 -64.30
N ASP A 9 -37.02 7.55 -63.67
CA ASP A 9 -37.99 7.77 -62.60
C ASP A 9 -37.32 8.43 -61.37
N SER A 10 -37.39 9.77 -61.35
CA SER A 10 -36.75 10.62 -60.32
C SER A 10 -37.29 10.37 -58.94
N ASP A 11 -38.48 9.77 -58.79
CA ASP A 11 -39.08 9.51 -57.47
C ASP A 11 -38.51 8.24 -56.79
N ARG A 12 -38.05 7.26 -57.59
CA ARG A 12 -37.39 6.08 -57.06
C ARG A 12 -36.00 6.41 -56.48
N ASP A 13 -35.25 7.30 -57.12
CA ASP A 13 -33.94 7.73 -56.63
C ASP A 13 -34.06 8.60 -55.38
N LYS A 14 -35.09 9.44 -55.26
CA LYS A 14 -35.35 10.21 -54.04
C LYS A 14 -35.71 9.31 -52.84
N LYS A 15 -36.46 8.25 -53.07
CA LYS A 15 -36.87 7.31 -52.04
C LYS A 15 -35.65 6.48 -51.55
N ARG A 16 -34.80 6.03 -52.44
CA ARG A 16 -33.54 5.36 -52.09
C ARG A 16 -32.60 6.26 -51.31
N ARG A 17 -32.46 7.54 -51.71
CA ARG A 17 -31.63 8.51 -50.98
C ARG A 17 -32.17 8.83 -49.58
N GLY A 18 -33.49 8.86 -49.41
CA GLY A 18 -34.10 9.08 -48.09
C GLY A 18 -33.92 7.88 -47.15
N GLU A 19 -33.96 6.64 -47.66
CA GLU A 19 -33.75 5.43 -46.88
C GLU A 19 -32.27 5.27 -46.47
N ASP A 20 -31.31 5.63 -47.33
CA ASP A 20 -29.88 5.59 -47.03
C ASP A 20 -29.48 6.68 -46.00
N TYR A 21 -30.18 7.82 -45.94
CA TYR A 21 -29.92 8.85 -44.95
C TYR A 21 -30.52 8.52 -43.58
N ASP A 22 -31.58 7.71 -43.52
CA ASP A 22 -32.23 7.33 -42.25
C ASP A 22 -31.48 6.17 -41.52
N HIS A 23 -30.67 5.40 -42.26
CA HIS A 23 -29.77 4.39 -41.68
C HIS A 23 -28.40 4.93 -41.26
N GLY A 24 -28.01 6.12 -41.70
CA GLY A 24 -26.74 6.77 -41.40
C GLY A 24 -26.82 7.84 -40.30
N SER A 25 -28.01 8.31 -39.95
CA SER A 25 -28.18 9.19 -38.79
C SER A 25 -28.07 8.34 -37.55
N GLY A 26 -26.87 8.17 -37.05
CA GLY A 26 -26.63 7.47 -35.78
C GLY A 26 -27.56 8.00 -34.70
N ARG A 27 -28.67 7.31 -34.50
CA ARG A 27 -29.43 7.45 -33.28
C ARG A 27 -28.47 7.11 -32.17
N ARG A 28 -27.90 8.16 -31.55
CA ARG A 28 -27.14 8.03 -30.32
C ARG A 28 -28.01 7.29 -29.34
N PRO A 29 -27.53 6.25 -28.70
CA PRO A 29 -28.28 5.56 -27.67
C PRO A 29 -28.76 6.59 -26.63
N PRO A 30 -29.91 6.39 -25.99
CA PRO A 30 -30.54 7.38 -25.09
C PRO A 30 -29.64 7.84 -23.94
N ASN A 31 -28.52 7.17 -23.67
CA ASN A 31 -27.56 7.46 -22.62
C ASN A 31 -26.42 8.44 -22.98
N ASP A 32 -26.33 8.89 -24.23
CA ASP A 32 -25.30 9.86 -24.64
C ASP A 32 -25.47 11.25 -23.99
N LYS A 33 -26.60 11.51 -23.37
CA LYS A 33 -26.82 12.77 -22.64
C LYS A 33 -26.02 12.93 -21.36
N ASN A 34 -25.41 11.84 -20.88
CA ASN A 34 -24.61 11.86 -19.65
C ASN A 34 -23.09 11.71 -19.90
N ASP A 35 -22.63 11.71 -21.14
CA ASP A 35 -21.22 11.87 -21.44
C ASP A 35 -20.76 13.27 -21.03
N LYS A 36 -20.60 13.44 -19.72
CA LYS A 36 -19.80 14.54 -19.20
C LYS A 36 -18.39 14.30 -19.69
N ARG A 37 -18.02 15.01 -20.75
CA ARG A 37 -16.62 15.16 -21.18
C ARG A 37 -15.85 15.69 -19.97
N THR A 38 -15.32 14.81 -19.16
CA THR A 38 -14.28 15.17 -18.20
C THR A 38 -13.07 15.54 -19.04
N GLY A 39 -12.76 16.84 -19.04
CA GLY A 39 -11.80 17.44 -19.94
C GLY A 39 -10.48 16.70 -19.96
N GLY A 40 -9.88 16.62 -21.16
CA GLY A 40 -8.50 16.19 -21.38
C GLY A 40 -8.29 14.77 -21.88
N GLY A 41 -9.31 13.99 -22.18
CA GLY A 41 -9.20 12.69 -22.83
C GLY A 41 -9.59 12.79 -24.30
N GLY A 42 -8.77 12.27 -25.19
CA GLY A 42 -9.11 12.15 -26.60
C GLY A 42 -10.43 11.41 -26.82
N GLU A 43 -11.04 11.67 -27.96
CA GLU A 43 -12.29 11.05 -28.43
C GLU A 43 -12.38 9.57 -28.05
N GLY A 44 -13.28 9.22 -27.15
CA GLY A 44 -13.66 7.83 -26.95
C GLY A 44 -13.43 7.23 -25.58
N ASP A 45 -13.00 7.97 -24.56
CA ASP A 45 -12.83 7.41 -23.20
C ASP A 45 -14.16 7.31 -22.42
N ASN A 46 -15.15 6.65 -23.04
CA ASN A 46 -16.37 6.29 -22.33
C ASN A 46 -16.09 5.07 -21.44
N TRP A 47 -15.95 5.30 -20.14
CA TRP A 47 -15.68 4.30 -19.12
C TRP A 47 -16.74 3.19 -19.08
N ASN A 48 -17.98 3.51 -19.47
CA ASN A 48 -19.11 2.55 -19.46
C ASN A 48 -19.02 1.51 -20.59
N ASN A 49 -18.31 1.83 -21.69
CA ASN A 49 -18.17 0.94 -22.85
C ASN A 49 -16.88 0.11 -22.82
N ARG A 50 -16.08 0.21 -21.77
CA ARG A 50 -14.86 -0.60 -21.67
C ARG A 50 -15.22 -2.06 -21.40
N PRO A 51 -14.62 -3.02 -22.14
CA PRO A 51 -14.86 -4.44 -21.91
C PRO A 51 -14.57 -4.79 -20.45
N ALA A 52 -15.40 -5.63 -19.86
CA ALA A 52 -15.20 -6.13 -18.52
C ALA A 52 -13.76 -6.68 -18.36
N GLY A 53 -12.93 -6.00 -17.59
CA GLY A 53 -11.49 -6.32 -17.44
C GLY A 53 -10.51 -5.18 -17.74
N ARG A 54 -10.87 -4.17 -18.54
CA ARG A 54 -10.07 -2.95 -18.73
C ARG A 54 -10.60 -1.83 -17.82
N ARG A 55 -10.40 -1.98 -16.54
CA ARG A 55 -10.73 -0.95 -15.55
C ARG A 55 -9.67 0.15 -15.58
N GLY A 56 -10.11 1.40 -15.36
CA GLY A 56 -9.19 2.53 -15.38
C GLY A 56 -8.17 2.53 -14.25
N PRO A 57 -7.11 3.33 -14.36
CA PRO A 57 -6.01 3.39 -13.39
C PRO A 57 -6.47 3.63 -11.95
N ARG A 58 -7.43 4.52 -11.75
CA ARG A 58 -7.99 4.83 -10.41
C ARG A 58 -8.75 3.66 -9.77
N GLU A 59 -9.48 2.86 -10.56
CA GLU A 59 -10.18 1.69 -10.06
C GLU A 59 -9.22 0.57 -9.64
N ARG A 60 -8.13 0.40 -10.37
CA ARG A 60 -7.09 -0.57 -10.02
C ARG A 60 -6.42 -0.20 -8.71
N LEU A 61 -5.98 1.05 -8.56
CA LEU A 61 -5.36 1.53 -7.33
C LEU A 61 -6.31 1.34 -6.12
N GLY A 62 -7.61 1.67 -6.27
CA GLY A 62 -8.61 1.47 -5.22
C GLY A 62 -8.75 0.00 -4.79
N ARG A 63 -8.70 -0.94 -5.73
CA ARG A 63 -8.76 -2.38 -5.42
C ARG A 63 -7.53 -2.88 -4.67
N TYR A 64 -6.33 -2.45 -5.06
CA TYR A 64 -5.11 -2.80 -4.36
C TYR A 64 -5.07 -2.20 -2.95
N ARG A 65 -5.53 -0.96 -2.78
CA ARG A 65 -5.70 -0.33 -1.46
C ARG A 65 -6.68 -1.12 -0.58
N LEU A 66 -7.82 -1.56 -1.15
CA LEU A 66 -8.79 -2.37 -0.42
C LEU A 66 -8.18 -3.71 0.01
N GLY A 67 -7.46 -4.40 -0.87
CA GLY A 67 -6.73 -5.62 -0.53
C GLY A 67 -5.70 -5.41 0.57
N MET A 68 -4.93 -4.32 0.49
CA MET A 68 -3.96 -3.93 1.52
C MET A 68 -4.65 -3.64 2.86
N PHE A 69 -5.80 -2.96 2.84
CA PHE A 69 -6.58 -2.69 4.05
C PHE A 69 -7.01 -3.98 4.76
N PHE A 70 -7.49 -4.98 4.03
CA PHE A 70 -7.84 -6.29 4.63
C PHE A 70 -6.62 -7.03 5.18
N ALA A 71 -5.49 -6.98 4.50
CA ALA A 71 -4.24 -7.56 5.01
C ALA A 71 -3.80 -6.89 6.32
N LEU A 72 -3.79 -5.56 6.36
CA LEU A 72 -3.46 -4.78 7.55
C LEU A 72 -4.46 -5.00 8.70
N ALA A 73 -5.74 -5.17 8.39
CA ALA A 73 -6.75 -5.51 9.40
C ALA A 73 -6.48 -6.89 10.02
N GLY A 74 -6.03 -7.87 9.23
CA GLY A 74 -5.58 -9.17 9.73
C GLY A 74 -4.37 -9.06 10.66
N ASP A 75 -3.36 -8.29 10.25
CA ASP A 75 -2.18 -8.01 11.08
C ASP A 75 -2.57 -7.32 12.40
N MET A 76 -3.50 -6.35 12.33
CA MET A 76 -4.00 -5.66 13.52
C MET A 76 -4.69 -6.62 14.49
N MET A 77 -5.52 -7.53 14.00
CA MET A 77 -6.16 -8.56 14.84
C MET A 77 -5.11 -9.46 15.50
N PHE A 78 -4.10 -9.87 14.75
CA PHE A 78 -3.03 -10.71 15.26
C PHE A 78 -2.24 -10.01 16.38
N PHE A 79 -1.81 -8.77 16.18
CA PHE A 79 -1.11 -8.00 17.23
C PHE A 79 -2.00 -7.70 18.43
N THR A 80 -3.29 -7.43 18.23
CA THR A 80 -4.24 -7.25 19.32
C THR A 80 -4.37 -8.52 20.15
N ALA A 81 -4.40 -9.69 19.54
CA ALA A 81 -4.41 -10.97 20.25
C ALA A 81 -3.14 -11.17 21.08
N LEU A 82 -1.96 -10.87 20.52
CA LEU A 82 -0.68 -10.94 21.24
C LEU A 82 -0.66 -10.01 22.47
N VAL A 83 -1.12 -8.78 22.32
CA VAL A 83 -1.21 -7.80 23.41
C VAL A 83 -2.23 -8.25 24.45
N SER A 84 -3.35 -8.83 24.05
CA SER A 84 -4.33 -9.38 24.99
C SER A 84 -3.74 -10.51 25.85
N VAL A 85 -3.02 -11.43 25.21
CA VAL A 85 -2.33 -12.52 25.93
C VAL A 85 -1.24 -11.96 26.86
N PHE A 86 -0.53 -10.90 26.46
CA PHE A 86 0.44 -10.22 27.31
C PHE A 86 -0.22 -9.72 28.61
N PHE A 87 -1.33 -8.98 28.55
CA PHE A 87 -2.01 -8.46 29.74
C PHE A 87 -2.62 -9.57 30.60
N VAL A 88 -3.19 -10.60 30.01
CA VAL A 88 -3.69 -11.76 30.75
C VAL A 88 -2.54 -12.44 31.49
N SER A 89 -1.41 -12.64 30.86
CA SER A 89 -0.24 -13.26 31.49
C SER A 89 0.37 -12.39 32.59
N GLN A 90 0.39 -11.07 32.38
CA GLN A 90 0.87 -10.13 33.40
C GLN A 90 0.01 -10.16 34.69
N SER A 91 -1.30 -10.30 34.51
CA SER A 91 -2.26 -10.39 35.65
C SER A 91 -2.39 -11.80 36.24
N SER A 92 -1.81 -12.81 35.60
CA SER A 92 -1.86 -14.19 36.08
C SER A 92 -0.87 -14.41 37.20
N GLY A 93 -1.36 -14.86 38.31
CA GLY A 93 -0.55 -15.35 39.41
C GLY A 93 -1.07 -16.72 39.89
N HIS A 94 -0.33 -17.39 40.71
CA HIS A 94 -0.73 -18.66 41.33
C HIS A 94 -0.72 -18.58 42.85
N PHE A 95 -1.47 -19.47 43.49
CA PHE A 95 -1.41 -19.62 44.96
C PHE A 95 -0.29 -20.58 45.29
N ASP A 96 0.65 -20.12 46.11
CA ASP A 96 1.68 -20.97 46.68
C ASP A 96 1.07 -21.97 47.71
N GLY A 97 1.81 -23.04 48.04
CA GLY A 97 1.38 -24.06 49.00
C GLY A 97 0.98 -23.51 50.37
N ALA A 98 1.31 -22.26 50.70
CA ALA A 98 0.90 -21.50 51.85
C ALA A 98 -0.37 -20.63 51.63
N SER A 99 -1.13 -20.85 50.56
CA SER A 99 -2.31 -20.06 50.14
C SER A 99 -2.01 -18.57 49.89
N ARG A 100 -0.75 -18.22 49.61
CA ARG A 100 -0.34 -16.86 49.29
C ARG A 100 -0.38 -16.67 47.77
N TYR A 101 -1.02 -15.60 47.30
CA TYR A 101 -0.99 -15.23 45.89
C TYR A 101 0.40 -14.71 45.51
N VAL A 102 1.04 -15.38 44.57
CA VAL A 102 2.35 -15.01 44.05
C VAL A 102 2.20 -14.68 42.58
N ASN A 103 2.68 -13.50 42.21
CA ASN A 103 2.79 -13.11 40.81
C ASN A 103 4.25 -13.24 40.37
N ASP A 104 4.52 -14.15 39.43
CA ASP A 104 5.86 -14.43 38.91
C ASP A 104 6.32 -13.43 37.84
N TRP A 105 5.54 -12.38 37.61
CA TRP A 105 5.88 -11.38 36.61
C TRP A 105 7.08 -10.54 37.07
N MET A 106 8.20 -10.70 36.35
CA MET A 106 9.40 -9.90 36.57
C MET A 106 9.56 -8.94 35.38
N PRO A 107 9.51 -7.61 35.59
CA PRO A 107 9.67 -6.65 34.49
C PRO A 107 11.04 -6.79 33.84
N THR A 108 11.04 -6.78 32.52
CA THR A 108 12.27 -6.84 31.70
C THR A 108 12.78 -5.43 31.43
N THR A 109 14.03 -5.14 31.72
CA THR A 109 14.63 -3.83 31.45
C THR A 109 14.69 -3.56 29.94
N VAL A 110 14.07 -2.48 29.49
CA VAL A 110 14.08 -2.08 28.08
C VAL A 110 15.44 -1.46 27.71
N PRO A 111 16.19 -2.03 26.77
CA PRO A 111 17.47 -1.47 26.37
C PRO A 111 17.32 -0.05 25.79
N PRO A 112 18.20 0.91 26.16
CA PRO A 112 18.10 2.30 25.71
C PRO A 112 18.23 2.46 24.18
N ILE A 113 18.87 1.50 23.52
CA ILE A 113 18.98 1.50 22.04
C ILE A 113 17.63 1.45 21.33
N LEU A 114 16.57 0.94 21.98
CA LEU A 114 15.23 0.90 21.36
C LEU A 114 14.64 2.31 21.15
N TRP A 115 15.01 3.29 21.98
CA TRP A 115 14.62 4.69 21.74
C TRP A 115 15.22 5.24 20.46
N LEU A 116 16.53 4.98 20.25
CA LEU A 116 17.20 5.36 19.00
C LEU A 116 16.59 4.64 17.80
N ASN A 117 16.32 3.34 17.94
CA ASN A 117 15.66 2.56 16.90
C ASN A 117 14.29 3.13 16.54
N THR A 118 13.48 3.51 17.52
CA THR A 118 12.17 4.13 17.27
C THR A 118 12.33 5.44 16.51
N ALA A 119 13.29 6.29 16.85
CA ALA A 119 13.58 7.52 16.11
C ALA A 119 13.98 7.24 14.66
N VAL A 120 14.83 6.24 14.42
CA VAL A 120 15.22 5.80 13.05
C VAL A 120 14.02 5.33 12.25
N LEU A 121 13.10 4.57 12.86
CA LEU A 121 11.89 4.10 12.18
C LEU A 121 10.94 5.25 11.84
N LEU A 122 10.77 6.23 12.73
CA LEU A 122 9.98 7.44 12.46
C LEU A 122 10.57 8.26 11.31
N LEU A 123 11.89 8.46 11.28
CA LEU A 123 12.58 9.11 10.17
C LEU A 123 12.40 8.34 8.85
N SER A 124 12.44 7.01 8.91
CA SER A 124 12.17 6.15 7.77
C SER A 124 10.73 6.34 7.24
N SER A 125 9.74 6.48 8.13
CA SER A 125 8.35 6.76 7.74
C SER A 125 8.20 8.12 7.06
N VAL A 126 8.88 9.15 7.55
CA VAL A 126 8.90 10.48 6.91
C VAL A 126 9.53 10.39 5.51
N SER A 127 10.68 9.70 5.39
CA SER A 127 11.34 9.47 4.09
C SER A 127 10.42 8.75 3.10
N MET A 128 9.69 7.73 3.55
CA MET A 128 8.75 6.99 2.72
C MET A 128 7.58 7.86 2.25
N GLU A 129 7.04 8.72 3.10
CA GLU A 129 5.97 9.65 2.72
C GLU A 129 6.44 10.66 1.66
N ILE A 130 7.68 11.16 1.78
CA ILE A 130 8.27 12.03 0.76
C ILE A 130 8.43 11.27 -0.56
N ALA A 131 8.92 10.03 -0.54
CA ALA A 131 9.03 9.19 -1.74
C ALA A 131 7.68 9.01 -2.42
N ARG A 132 6.64 8.70 -1.64
CA ARG A 132 5.28 8.52 -2.13
C ARG A 132 4.73 9.80 -2.77
N ARG A 133 4.84 10.95 -2.11
CA ARG A 133 4.38 12.25 -2.64
C ARG A 133 5.08 12.61 -3.93
N ARG A 134 6.40 12.46 -3.99
CA ARG A 134 7.19 12.73 -5.20
C ARG A 134 6.76 11.85 -6.38
N MET A 135 6.45 10.58 -6.12
CA MET A 135 5.95 9.67 -7.16
C MET A 135 4.60 10.14 -7.75
N PHE A 136 3.69 10.66 -6.93
CA PHE A 136 2.40 11.17 -7.39
C PHE A 136 2.51 12.55 -8.05
N GLU A 137 3.34 13.45 -7.55
CA GLU A 137 3.61 14.76 -8.18
C GLU A 137 4.17 14.60 -9.60
N GLU A 138 5.12 13.68 -9.80
CA GLU A 138 5.69 13.41 -11.11
C GLU A 138 4.65 12.87 -12.11
N SER A 139 3.66 12.11 -11.65
CA SER A 139 2.62 11.59 -12.53
C SER A 139 1.64 12.67 -12.98
N HIS A 140 1.24 13.57 -12.08
CA HIS A 140 0.34 14.68 -12.42
C HIS A 140 0.98 15.68 -13.38
N ALA A 141 2.23 16.04 -13.15
CA ALA A 141 2.95 16.96 -14.04
C ALA A 141 3.12 16.41 -15.46
N MET A 142 3.15 15.10 -15.64
CA MET A 142 3.30 14.48 -16.95
C MET A 142 2.00 14.25 -17.70
N GLU A 143 0.89 13.98 -16.99
CA GLU A 143 -0.42 13.95 -17.62
C GLU A 143 -0.80 15.33 -18.19
N GLU A 144 -0.32 16.40 -17.54
CA GLU A 144 -0.69 17.78 -17.92
C GLU A 144 0.18 18.35 -19.06
N TRP A 145 1.43 17.91 -19.20
CA TRP A 145 2.40 18.62 -20.08
C TRP A 145 2.81 17.95 -21.36
N LEU A 146 2.77 16.65 -21.54
CA LEU A 146 3.55 16.08 -22.65
C LEU A 146 2.98 14.92 -23.45
N GLY A 147 2.04 14.17 -23.05
CA GLY A 147 1.60 12.99 -23.87
C GLY A 147 2.74 12.09 -24.42
N ILE A 148 4.00 12.48 -24.29
CA ILE A 148 5.21 11.89 -24.93
C ILE A 148 6.41 11.93 -23.96
N GLY A 149 6.32 11.41 -22.77
CA GLY A 149 7.49 11.33 -21.91
C GLY A 149 7.47 10.04 -21.08
N ARG A 150 8.59 9.31 -21.07
CA ARG A 150 8.78 8.25 -20.09
C ARG A 150 9.06 8.92 -18.74
N PRO A 151 8.15 8.84 -17.77
CA PRO A 151 8.39 9.40 -16.46
C PRO A 151 9.60 8.71 -15.83
N THR A 152 10.65 9.47 -15.62
CA THR A 152 11.76 9.04 -14.82
C THR A 152 11.35 9.26 -13.36
N SER A 153 10.97 8.24 -12.62
CA SER A 153 10.69 8.33 -11.18
C SER A 153 11.93 8.71 -10.36
N GLY A 154 12.78 9.56 -10.94
CA GLY A 154 14.11 9.90 -10.44
C GLY A 154 14.08 10.67 -9.13
N ARG A 155 13.04 11.49 -8.90
CA ARG A 155 12.92 12.27 -7.66
C ARG A 155 12.44 11.46 -6.46
N ALA A 156 11.63 10.41 -6.70
CA ALA A 156 11.14 9.53 -5.64
C ALA A 156 12.19 8.51 -5.18
N MET A 157 13.08 8.10 -6.09
CA MET A 157 14.06 7.05 -5.88
C MET A 157 15.00 7.27 -4.69
N PRO A 158 15.69 8.44 -4.51
CA PRO A 158 16.62 8.61 -3.41
C PRO A 158 15.93 8.48 -2.04
N TRP A 159 14.69 8.94 -1.94
CA TRP A 159 13.90 8.81 -0.71
C TRP A 159 13.48 7.38 -0.43
N LEU A 160 13.16 6.61 -1.46
CA LEU A 160 12.86 5.18 -1.31
C LEU A 160 14.10 4.39 -0.87
N VAL A 161 15.27 4.68 -1.46
CA VAL A 161 16.55 4.09 -1.04
C VAL A 161 16.90 4.48 0.41
N ALA A 162 16.69 5.73 0.79
CA ALA A 162 16.89 6.19 2.17
C ALA A 162 15.96 5.44 3.14
N THR A 163 14.71 5.21 2.76
CA THR A 163 13.75 4.42 3.57
C THR A 163 14.23 2.98 3.77
N ILE A 164 14.69 2.33 2.70
CA ILE A 164 15.24 0.97 2.75
C ILE A 164 16.47 0.92 3.67
N PHE A 165 17.37 1.88 3.54
CA PHE A 165 18.57 1.95 4.39
C PHE A 165 18.22 2.15 5.87
N LEU A 166 17.32 3.08 6.19
CA LEU A 166 16.87 3.33 7.57
C LEU A 166 16.11 2.12 8.13
N GLY A 167 15.30 1.44 7.32
CA GLY A 167 14.63 0.20 7.72
C GLY A 167 15.61 -0.93 8.01
N GLY A 168 16.64 -1.08 7.20
CA GLY A 168 17.75 -2.01 7.46
C GLY A 168 18.50 -1.67 8.75
N LEU A 169 18.78 -0.39 8.97
CA LEU A 169 19.44 0.10 10.21
C LEU A 169 18.59 -0.21 11.45
N PHE A 170 17.26 -0.05 11.36
CA PHE A 170 16.35 -0.47 12.44
C PHE A 170 16.48 -1.96 12.75
N LEU A 171 16.48 -2.84 11.75
CA LEU A 171 16.62 -4.28 11.95
C LEU A 171 17.97 -4.64 12.60
N VAL A 172 19.05 -3.98 12.18
CA VAL A 172 20.36 -4.13 12.82
C VAL A 172 20.30 -3.69 14.27
N GLY A 173 19.75 -2.51 14.56
CA GLY A 173 19.58 -2.02 15.93
C GLY A 173 18.72 -2.95 16.79
N GLN A 174 17.71 -3.60 16.22
CA GLN A 174 16.90 -4.60 16.90
C GLN A 174 17.73 -5.84 17.31
N THR A 175 18.60 -6.32 16.40
CA THR A 175 19.51 -7.43 16.73
C THR A 175 20.52 -7.04 17.82
N VAL A 176 20.99 -5.78 17.82
CA VAL A 176 21.87 -5.26 18.89
C VAL A 176 21.12 -5.22 20.22
N ALA A 177 19.84 -4.79 20.26
CA ALA A 177 19.01 -4.80 21.46
C ALA A 177 18.88 -6.21 22.05
N TRP A 178 18.62 -7.20 21.22
CA TRP A 178 18.54 -8.61 21.64
C TRP A 178 19.89 -9.12 22.19
N ARG A 179 21.02 -8.74 21.56
CA ARG A 179 22.37 -9.08 22.08
C ARG A 179 22.66 -8.42 23.43
N GLN A 180 22.21 -7.19 23.65
CA GLN A 180 22.36 -6.51 24.94
C GLN A 180 21.61 -7.22 26.05
N LEU A 181 20.36 -7.65 25.77
CA LEU A 181 19.57 -8.45 26.72
C LEU A 181 20.21 -9.81 27.00
N ALA A 182 20.68 -10.49 25.98
CA ALA A 182 21.38 -11.77 26.15
C ALA A 182 22.66 -11.62 26.99
N ALA A 183 23.41 -10.51 26.83
CA ALA A 183 24.59 -10.20 27.66
C ALA A 183 24.22 -9.97 29.14
N GLN A 184 23.01 -9.48 29.42
CA GLN A 184 22.45 -9.35 30.76
C GLN A 184 21.85 -10.68 31.31
N ARG A 185 22.06 -11.79 30.61
CA ARG A 185 21.48 -13.12 30.89
C ARG A 185 19.95 -13.16 30.84
N VAL A 186 19.31 -12.21 30.16
CA VAL A 186 17.88 -12.21 29.91
C VAL A 186 17.66 -12.93 28.58
N PHE A 187 17.30 -14.20 28.66
CA PHE A 187 16.99 -15.05 27.51
C PHE A 187 15.49 -15.20 27.35
N PHE A 188 15.06 -15.72 26.19
CA PHE A 188 13.66 -16.02 25.90
C PHE A 188 12.95 -16.80 27.01
N ALA A 189 13.60 -17.78 27.63
CA ALA A 189 13.04 -18.64 28.67
C ALA A 189 13.37 -18.20 30.10
N SER A 190 13.92 -16.98 30.31
CA SER A 190 14.35 -16.54 31.65
C SER A 190 13.19 -16.15 32.56
N SER A 191 12.16 -15.51 31.98
CA SER A 191 10.94 -15.09 32.68
C SER A 191 9.78 -14.98 31.72
N GLN A 192 8.55 -14.95 32.21
CA GLN A 192 7.37 -14.80 31.37
C GLN A 192 7.35 -13.46 30.65
N SER A 193 7.80 -12.40 31.29
CA SER A 193 7.95 -11.07 30.72
C SER A 193 8.97 -11.05 29.57
N SER A 194 10.15 -11.68 29.76
CA SER A 194 11.15 -11.78 28.67
C SER A 194 10.64 -12.59 27.48
N HIS A 195 9.85 -13.63 27.75
CA HIS A 195 9.20 -14.41 26.70
C HIS A 195 8.33 -13.54 25.78
N PHE A 196 7.46 -12.71 26.37
CA PHE A 196 6.62 -11.80 25.61
C PHE A 196 7.41 -10.69 24.92
N PHE A 197 8.45 -10.16 25.57
CA PHE A 197 9.33 -9.18 24.96
C PHE A 197 9.94 -9.71 23.66
N TYR A 198 10.56 -10.88 23.70
CA TYR A 198 11.15 -11.49 22.52
C TYR A 198 10.10 -11.89 21.48
N LEU A 199 8.96 -12.45 21.90
CA LEU A 199 7.90 -12.87 20.98
C LEU A 199 7.34 -11.68 20.19
N ILE A 200 6.98 -10.59 20.87
CA ILE A 200 6.40 -9.40 20.27
C ILE A 200 7.40 -8.72 19.34
N THR A 201 8.64 -8.51 19.82
CA THR A 201 9.67 -7.82 19.02
C THR A 201 10.15 -8.65 17.86
N TYR A 202 10.25 -9.98 17.99
CA TYR A 202 10.64 -10.87 16.91
C TYR A 202 9.55 -10.95 15.81
N THR A 203 8.30 -11.10 16.22
CA THR A 203 7.17 -11.10 15.28
C THR A 203 7.11 -9.79 14.51
N HIS A 204 7.25 -8.66 15.20
CA HIS A 204 7.29 -7.36 14.53
C HIS A 204 8.49 -7.23 13.59
N ALA A 205 9.67 -7.72 13.96
CA ALA A 205 10.85 -7.71 13.09
C ALA A 205 10.64 -8.53 11.81
N ILE A 206 9.93 -9.67 11.88
CA ILE A 206 9.54 -10.44 10.68
C ILE A 206 8.65 -9.60 9.76
N HIS A 207 7.63 -8.92 10.29
CA HIS A 207 6.75 -8.06 9.48
C HIS A 207 7.52 -6.90 8.84
N LEU A 208 8.45 -6.28 9.58
CA LEU A 208 9.33 -5.25 9.00
C LEU A 208 10.27 -5.80 7.93
N PHE A 209 10.78 -7.01 8.10
CA PHE A 209 11.60 -7.66 7.09
C PHE A 209 10.79 -7.91 5.79
N LEU A 210 9.54 -8.35 5.91
CA LEU A 210 8.63 -8.48 4.77
C LEU A 210 8.33 -7.12 4.14
N GLY A 211 8.10 -6.09 4.95
CA GLY A 211 7.92 -4.70 4.49
C GLY A 211 9.14 -4.18 3.74
N LEU A 212 10.34 -4.46 4.24
CA LEU A 212 11.58 -4.11 3.56
C LEU A 212 11.70 -4.82 2.20
N GLY A 213 11.30 -6.08 2.12
CA GLY A 213 11.18 -6.82 0.86
C GLY A 213 10.22 -6.17 -0.12
N ALA A 214 9.07 -5.69 0.36
CA ALA A 214 8.10 -4.96 -0.45
C ALA A 214 8.67 -3.61 -0.96
N LEU A 215 9.43 -2.88 -0.14
CA LEU A 215 10.13 -1.65 -0.55
C LEU A 215 11.20 -1.93 -1.62
N VAL A 216 11.97 -3.00 -1.48
CA VAL A 216 12.94 -3.43 -2.49
C VAL A 216 12.21 -3.83 -3.78
N ALA A 217 11.10 -4.56 -3.69
CA ALA A 217 10.28 -4.89 -4.85
C ALA A 217 9.71 -3.62 -5.54
N ALA A 218 9.29 -2.61 -4.76
CA ALA A 218 8.86 -1.32 -5.29
C ALA A 218 10.01 -0.60 -6.01
N LEU A 219 11.22 -0.60 -5.44
CA LEU A 219 12.41 -0.03 -6.05
C LEU A 219 12.75 -0.73 -7.38
N VAL A 220 12.78 -2.07 -7.40
CA VAL A 220 12.97 -2.86 -8.62
C VAL A 220 11.85 -2.60 -9.63
N GLY A 221 10.60 -2.48 -9.17
CA GLY A 221 9.45 -2.15 -9.99
C GLY A 221 9.56 -0.81 -10.71
N ILE A 222 10.19 0.19 -10.09
CA ILE A 222 10.47 1.49 -10.72
C ILE A 222 11.36 1.31 -11.96
N TYR A 223 12.31 0.39 -11.95
CA TYR A 223 13.19 0.11 -13.09
C TYR A 223 12.57 -0.83 -14.12
N THR A 224 11.86 -1.86 -13.67
CA THR A 224 11.39 -2.96 -14.55
C THR A 224 10.02 -2.69 -15.15
N LEU A 225 9.10 -2.06 -14.43
CA LEU A 225 7.76 -1.80 -14.91
C LEU A 225 7.75 -0.63 -15.89
N ARG A 226 7.18 -0.86 -17.08
CA ARG A 226 7.00 0.18 -18.10
C ARG A 226 5.81 1.09 -17.82
N GLN A 227 4.79 0.58 -17.11
CA GLN A 227 3.55 1.31 -16.81
C GLN A 227 3.68 2.08 -15.51
N MET A 228 3.42 3.38 -15.54
CA MET A 228 3.43 4.25 -14.34
C MET A 228 2.45 3.78 -13.28
N GLU A 229 1.28 3.34 -13.70
CA GLU A 229 0.24 2.82 -12.81
C GLU A 229 0.77 1.70 -11.89
N GLY A 230 1.49 0.73 -12.45
CA GLY A 230 2.09 -0.36 -11.67
C GLY A 230 3.12 0.13 -10.65
N ARG A 231 3.95 1.11 -11.03
CA ARG A 231 4.94 1.72 -10.13
C ARG A 231 4.26 2.45 -8.97
N GLN A 232 3.22 3.24 -9.26
CA GLN A 232 2.44 3.95 -8.24
C GLN A 232 1.74 2.99 -7.27
N ILE A 233 1.13 1.91 -7.78
CA ILE A 233 0.49 0.90 -6.93
C ILE A 233 1.49 0.26 -5.99
N LEU A 234 2.67 -0.14 -6.49
CA LEU A 234 3.71 -0.75 -5.65
C LEU A 234 4.20 0.20 -4.56
N VAL A 235 4.53 1.45 -4.92
CA VAL A 235 5.02 2.44 -3.96
C VAL A 235 3.93 2.80 -2.95
N ASP A 236 2.69 2.99 -3.38
CA ASP A 236 1.57 3.35 -2.50
C ASP A 236 1.24 2.21 -1.51
N CYS A 237 1.11 0.98 -1.99
CA CYS A 237 0.85 -0.18 -1.12
C CYS A 237 1.99 -0.42 -0.13
N SER A 238 3.25 -0.32 -0.57
CA SER A 238 4.41 -0.44 0.31
C SER A 238 4.45 0.67 1.35
N ALA A 239 4.05 1.90 1.01
CA ALA A 239 3.97 3.01 1.95
C ALA A 239 2.91 2.78 3.02
N TRP A 240 1.70 2.37 2.64
CA TRP A 240 0.64 2.04 3.59
C TRP A 240 1.06 0.94 4.57
N TYR A 241 1.67 -0.13 4.06
CA TYR A 241 2.20 -1.20 4.90
C TYR A 241 3.28 -0.69 5.86
N TRP A 242 4.25 0.07 5.35
CA TRP A 242 5.37 0.61 6.14
C TRP A 242 4.92 1.53 7.26
N HIS A 243 4.00 2.45 6.98
CA HIS A 243 3.45 3.35 7.99
C HIS A 243 2.65 2.60 9.05
N CYS A 244 1.84 1.64 8.65
CA CYS A 244 1.06 0.83 9.58
C CYS A 244 1.98 0.04 10.53
N MET A 245 3.04 -0.60 10.01
CA MET A 245 4.03 -1.30 10.82
C MET A 245 4.80 -0.33 11.73
N GLY A 246 5.10 0.88 11.27
CA GLY A 246 5.70 1.92 12.10
C GLY A 246 4.81 2.35 13.28
N VAL A 247 3.51 2.52 13.04
CA VAL A 247 2.53 2.83 14.11
C VAL A 247 2.42 1.66 15.09
N PHE A 248 2.38 0.42 14.61
CA PHE A 248 2.40 -0.75 15.48
C PHE A 248 3.66 -0.79 16.36
N TRP A 249 4.82 -0.49 15.79
CA TRP A 249 6.04 -0.44 16.61
C TRP A 249 5.95 0.58 17.72
N VAL A 250 5.51 1.80 17.45
CA VAL A 250 5.36 2.84 18.47
C VAL A 250 4.44 2.37 19.59
N PHE A 251 3.31 1.73 19.24
CA PHE A 251 2.38 1.16 20.21
C PHE A 251 3.02 0.03 21.01
N LEU A 252 3.67 -0.94 20.36
CA LEU A 252 4.33 -2.06 21.01
C LEU A 252 5.49 -1.59 21.90
N PHE A 253 6.26 -0.61 21.44
CA PHE A 253 7.33 -0.02 22.21
C PHE A 253 6.81 0.69 23.46
N ALA A 254 5.72 1.46 23.35
CA ALA A 254 5.08 2.10 24.49
C ALA A 254 4.58 1.04 25.48
N LEU A 255 3.95 -0.03 25.00
CA LEU A 255 3.52 -1.15 25.83
C LEU A 255 4.70 -1.76 26.60
N LEU A 256 5.80 -2.04 25.91
CA LEU A 256 7.00 -2.62 26.54
C LEU A 256 7.73 -1.63 27.47
N ALA A 257 7.65 -0.33 27.24
CA ALA A 257 8.33 0.67 28.05
C ALA A 257 7.57 1.04 29.34
N TYR A 258 6.24 0.99 29.31
CA TYR A 258 5.41 1.51 30.42
C TYR A 258 4.58 0.45 31.14
N PHE A 259 4.33 -0.70 30.54
CA PHE A 259 3.44 -1.74 31.08
C PHE A 259 4.13 -3.06 31.41
N GLN A 260 5.45 -3.11 31.36
CA GLN A 260 6.20 -4.30 31.82
C GLN A 260 6.34 -4.39 33.34
#